data_35d7a01abea9af7680d2f878038ec0f5
#
_entry.id   35d7a01abea9af7680d2f878038ec0f5
#
_cell.length_a   1.000
_cell.length_b   1.000
_cell.length_c   1.000
_cell.angle_alpha   90.00
_cell.angle_beta   90.00
_cell.angle_gamma   90.00
#
_symmetry.space_group_name_H-M   'P 1'
#
loop_
_entity.id
_entity.type
_entity.pdbx_description
1 polymer ?
#
loop_
_entity_poly.entity_id
_entity_poly.type
_entity_poly.pdbx_seq_one_letter_code
_entity_poly.pdbx_strand_id
1 'polypeptide(L)'
;MKITSIALDPIEKKPLARFHPGSTILSIGSYGCTMHCPWCQNHEIAQPSDLARLPVRELTPEQVANLAESCLDRGNIGVAYTYNEPFYRWRDVLECARVVHAHGLKNVVVTNGLIAPEKLEELLPFIDAFNIDLKGFSQDVYDVCGGTLEQVKTTIVRANASS
;
A
#
# COMPACT_ATOMS: atom_id res chain seq x y z
N MET A 1 -1.97 -12.35 -6.15
CA MET A 1 -2.56 -11.08 -5.66
C MET A 1 -3.70 -10.64 -6.58
N LYS A 2 -4.84 -10.25 -6.01
CA LYS A 2 -5.98 -9.71 -6.77
C LYS A 2 -5.81 -8.21 -6.95
N ILE A 3 -5.82 -7.72 -8.19
CA ILE A 3 -5.48 -6.34 -8.54
C ILE A 3 -6.64 -5.72 -9.33
N THR A 4 -7.05 -4.51 -8.95
CA THR A 4 -8.08 -3.71 -9.63
C THR A 4 -7.49 -2.54 -10.42
N SER A 5 -6.28 -2.09 -10.03
CA SER A 5 -5.66 -0.90 -10.60
C SER A 5 -4.16 -1.11 -10.77
N ILE A 6 -3.62 -0.70 -11.91
CA ILE A 6 -2.18 -0.71 -12.21
C ILE A 6 -1.85 0.59 -12.95
N ALA A 7 -0.81 1.30 -12.49
CA ALA A 7 -0.27 2.47 -13.20
C ALA A 7 1.22 2.63 -12.89
N LEU A 8 1.98 3.19 -13.81
CA LEU A 8 3.33 3.69 -13.55
C LEU A 8 3.20 5.16 -13.18
N ASP A 9 3.41 5.47 -11.92
CA ASP A 9 3.22 6.81 -11.36
C ASP A 9 4.56 7.45 -10.96
N PRO A 10 4.69 8.78 -10.99
CA PRO A 10 5.76 9.47 -10.26
C PRO A 10 5.73 9.11 -8.77
N ILE A 11 6.92 8.97 -8.16
CA ILE A 11 7.04 8.62 -6.73
C ILE A 11 6.36 9.67 -5.84
N GLU A 12 6.35 10.92 -6.27
CA GLU A 12 5.73 12.04 -5.56
C GLU A 12 4.20 11.87 -5.41
N LYS A 13 3.54 11.08 -6.28
CA LYS A 13 2.13 10.70 -6.09
C LYS A 13 1.89 9.76 -4.90
N LYS A 14 2.96 9.23 -4.31
CA LYS A 14 2.90 8.43 -3.07
C LYS A 14 3.20 9.26 -1.84
N PRO A 15 3.07 10.58 -1.90
CA PRO A 15 3.63 11.68 -1.08
C PRO A 15 4.96 11.34 -0.38
N LEU A 16 5.94 10.86 -1.15
CA LEU A 16 7.29 10.52 -0.68
C LEU A 16 8.32 11.49 -1.29
N ALA A 17 8.43 12.68 -0.70
CA ALA A 17 9.24 13.78 -1.25
C ALA A 17 10.76 13.54 -1.17
N ARG A 18 11.24 12.62 -0.31
CA ARG A 18 12.67 12.37 -0.08
C ARG A 18 13.12 10.97 -0.49
N PHE A 19 12.20 10.12 -0.90
CA PHE A 19 12.48 8.76 -1.32
C PHE A 19 12.60 8.71 -2.85
N HIS A 20 13.81 8.58 -3.38
CA HIS A 20 14.11 8.54 -4.83
C HIS A 20 13.40 9.62 -5.67
N PRO A 21 13.58 10.93 -5.37
CA PRO A 21 12.87 12.00 -6.07
C PRO A 21 13.06 11.95 -7.59
N GLY A 22 11.99 12.17 -8.35
CA GLY A 22 12.00 12.15 -9.82
C GLY A 22 11.93 10.75 -10.44
N SER A 23 11.90 9.69 -9.64
CA SER A 23 11.69 8.32 -10.15
C SER A 23 10.22 8.03 -10.43
N THR A 24 9.95 6.91 -11.08
CA THR A 24 8.61 6.34 -11.19
C THR A 24 8.50 5.07 -10.35
N ILE A 25 7.27 4.67 -10.04
CA ILE A 25 6.99 3.44 -9.33
C ILE A 25 5.74 2.75 -9.88
N LEU A 26 5.81 1.43 -10.08
CA LEU A 26 4.65 0.64 -10.48
C LEU A 26 3.65 0.58 -9.33
N SER A 27 2.55 1.28 -9.48
CA SER A 27 1.50 1.38 -8.46
C SER A 27 0.45 0.31 -8.72
N ILE A 28 0.16 -0.50 -7.71
CA ILE A 28 -0.87 -1.53 -7.77
C ILE A 28 -1.88 -1.35 -6.65
N GLY A 29 -3.16 -1.52 -6.98
CA GLY A 29 -4.26 -1.53 -6.05
C GLY A 29 -5.05 -2.81 -6.10
N SER A 30 -5.56 -3.23 -4.97
CA SER A 30 -6.51 -4.33 -4.84
C SER A 30 -7.90 -3.77 -4.51
N TYR A 31 -8.64 -4.42 -3.64
CA TYR A 31 -9.91 -3.93 -3.12
C TYR A 31 -10.02 -4.19 -1.62
N GLY A 32 -10.94 -3.48 -1.00
CA GLY A 32 -11.18 -3.54 0.44
C GLY A 32 -10.35 -2.53 1.22
N CYS A 33 -10.84 -2.18 2.39
CA CYS A 33 -10.19 -1.28 3.34
C CYS A 33 -10.54 -1.70 4.77
N THR A 34 -9.64 -1.44 5.69
CA THR A 34 -9.86 -1.63 7.14
C THR A 34 -10.67 -0.51 7.77
N MET A 35 -10.86 0.61 7.04
CA MET A 35 -11.66 1.77 7.44
C MET A 35 -12.75 2.06 6.41
N HIS A 36 -13.74 2.89 6.79
CA HIS A 36 -14.87 3.30 5.93
C HIS A 36 -15.07 4.82 5.93
N CYS A 37 -13.98 5.57 5.76
CA CYS A 37 -14.00 7.03 5.77
C CYS A 37 -15.05 7.60 4.81
N PRO A 38 -15.98 8.49 5.24
CA PRO A 38 -17.06 9.01 4.40
C PRO A 38 -16.56 9.91 3.25
N TRP A 39 -15.32 10.40 3.32
CA TRP A 39 -14.66 11.20 2.27
C TRP A 39 -13.69 10.37 1.40
N CYS A 40 -13.81 9.04 1.39
CA CYS A 40 -12.89 8.20 0.65
C CYS A 40 -12.95 8.46 -0.85
N GLN A 41 -11.83 8.94 -1.43
CA GLN A 41 -11.70 9.22 -2.85
C GLN A 41 -11.83 7.94 -3.71
N ASN A 42 -11.38 6.82 -3.18
CA ASN A 42 -11.37 5.52 -3.85
C ASN A 42 -12.44 4.57 -3.29
N HIS A 43 -13.59 5.10 -2.86
CA HIS A 43 -14.63 4.32 -2.18
C HIS A 43 -15.13 3.11 -3.01
N GLU A 44 -15.13 3.21 -4.33
CA GLU A 44 -15.58 2.14 -5.24
C GLU A 44 -14.77 0.86 -5.10
N ILE A 45 -13.44 0.98 -4.90
CA ILE A 45 -12.57 -0.18 -4.68
C ILE A 45 -12.30 -0.44 -3.20
N ALA A 46 -12.35 0.60 -2.34
CA ALA A 46 -12.13 0.46 -0.90
C ALA A 46 -13.33 -0.18 -0.18
N GLN A 47 -14.56 0.13 -0.62
CA GLN A 47 -15.82 -0.35 -0.05
C GLN A 47 -16.78 -0.81 -1.15
N PRO A 48 -16.40 -1.80 -1.97
CA PRO A 48 -17.22 -2.21 -3.11
C PRO A 48 -18.56 -2.79 -2.63
N SER A 49 -19.66 -2.28 -3.17
CA SER A 49 -21.00 -2.80 -2.94
C SER A 49 -21.25 -4.16 -3.63
N ASP A 50 -20.51 -4.43 -4.70
CA ASP A 50 -20.58 -5.68 -5.47
C ASP A 50 -19.19 -6.02 -6.03
N LEU A 51 -18.55 -7.03 -5.50
CA LEU A 51 -17.23 -7.50 -5.93
C LEU A 51 -17.23 -8.03 -7.37
N ALA A 52 -18.37 -8.54 -7.86
CA ALA A 52 -18.44 -9.08 -9.21
C ALA A 52 -18.34 -8.00 -10.30
N ARG A 53 -18.58 -6.74 -9.95
CA ARG A 53 -18.46 -5.59 -10.86
C ARG A 53 -17.05 -5.00 -10.94
N LEU A 54 -16.15 -5.38 -10.03
CA LEU A 54 -14.79 -4.87 -10.07
C LEU A 54 -13.99 -5.54 -11.19
N PRO A 55 -13.16 -4.78 -11.93
CA PRO A 55 -12.27 -5.32 -12.96
C PRO A 55 -11.05 -6.02 -12.33
N VAL A 56 -11.30 -7.10 -11.58
CA VAL A 56 -10.24 -7.82 -10.86
C VAL A 56 -9.42 -8.66 -11.83
N ARG A 57 -8.10 -8.48 -11.79
CA ARG A 57 -7.11 -9.37 -12.41
C ARG A 57 -6.35 -10.11 -11.32
N GLU A 58 -5.96 -11.34 -11.58
CA GLU A 58 -5.13 -12.11 -10.66
C GLU A 58 -3.71 -12.21 -11.21
N LEU A 59 -2.73 -11.69 -10.45
CA LEU A 59 -1.32 -11.78 -10.78
C LEU A 59 -0.58 -12.53 -9.67
N THR A 60 0.37 -13.37 -10.07
CA THR A 60 1.31 -13.96 -9.12
C THR A 60 2.33 -12.91 -8.66
N PRO A 61 3.01 -13.11 -7.51
CA PRO A 61 4.11 -12.23 -7.09
C PRO A 61 5.20 -12.07 -8.16
N GLU A 62 5.57 -13.16 -8.84
CA GLU A 62 6.54 -13.13 -9.94
C GLU A 62 6.07 -12.29 -11.12
N GLN A 63 4.78 -12.38 -11.47
CA GLN A 63 4.23 -11.54 -12.55
C GLN A 63 4.26 -10.06 -12.20
N VAL A 64 4.05 -9.71 -10.92
CA VAL A 64 4.16 -8.31 -10.46
C VAL A 64 5.61 -7.83 -10.52
N ALA A 65 6.58 -8.62 -10.06
CA ALA A 65 8.00 -8.28 -10.13
C ALA A 65 8.48 -8.12 -11.57
N ASN A 66 8.16 -9.05 -12.45
CA ASN A 66 8.50 -8.98 -13.88
C ASN A 66 7.88 -7.76 -14.56
N LEU A 67 6.63 -7.40 -14.20
CA LEU A 67 5.99 -6.18 -14.71
C LEU A 67 6.73 -4.92 -14.23
N ALA A 68 7.18 -4.89 -12.98
CA ALA A 68 7.97 -3.78 -12.45
C ALA A 68 9.34 -3.69 -13.16
N GLU A 69 10.02 -4.81 -13.39
CA GLU A 69 11.28 -4.86 -14.15
C GLU A 69 11.11 -4.35 -15.58
N SER A 70 10.03 -4.71 -16.25
CA SER A 70 9.74 -4.25 -17.61
C SER A 70 9.58 -2.73 -17.75
N CYS A 71 9.50 -2.02 -16.63
CA CYS A 71 9.40 -0.56 -16.58
C CYS A 71 10.70 0.14 -16.11
N LEU A 72 11.81 -0.57 -15.92
CA LEU A 72 13.07 -0.01 -15.44
C LEU A 72 13.62 1.08 -16.38
N ASP A 73 13.52 0.90 -17.68
CA ASP A 73 13.90 1.86 -18.72
C ASP A 73 13.09 3.18 -18.66
N ARG A 74 11.93 3.14 -17.98
CA ARG A 74 11.05 4.29 -17.74
C ARG A 74 11.27 4.91 -16.36
N GLY A 75 12.36 4.56 -15.68
CA GLY A 75 12.73 5.08 -14.35
C GLY A 75 11.98 4.41 -13.18
N ASN A 76 11.36 3.24 -13.39
CA ASN A 76 10.71 2.51 -12.33
C ASN A 76 11.72 2.00 -11.30
N ILE A 77 11.45 2.21 -10.02
CA ILE A 77 12.30 1.72 -8.91
C ILE A 77 11.72 0.49 -8.21
N GLY A 78 10.47 0.13 -8.47
CA GLY A 78 9.83 -0.99 -7.77
C GLY A 78 8.31 -0.94 -7.79
N VAL A 79 7.69 -1.39 -6.71
CA VAL A 79 6.24 -1.54 -6.57
C VAL A 79 5.71 -0.72 -5.40
N ALA A 80 4.63 0.04 -5.64
CA ALA A 80 3.84 0.71 -4.60
C ALA A 80 2.49 0.01 -4.42
N TYR A 81 2.22 -0.45 -3.23
CA TYR A 81 0.91 -0.99 -2.81
C TYR A 81 0.05 0.19 -2.34
N THR A 82 -1.02 0.51 -3.08
CA THR A 82 -1.76 1.78 -2.91
C THR A 82 -3.19 1.71 -3.45
N TYR A 83 -3.88 2.84 -3.57
CA TYR A 83 -5.25 3.07 -4.06
C TYR A 83 -6.35 2.60 -3.11
N ASN A 84 -6.33 1.35 -2.65
CA ASN A 84 -7.13 0.85 -1.53
C ASN A 84 -6.26 0.74 -0.27
N GLU A 85 -6.72 0.03 0.76
CA GLU A 85 -5.89 -0.28 1.93
C GLU A 85 -5.09 -1.58 1.70
N PRO A 86 -3.75 -1.51 1.53
CA PRO A 86 -2.93 -2.71 1.30
C PRO A 86 -3.00 -3.71 2.45
N PHE A 87 -3.09 -3.24 3.69
CA PHE A 87 -3.11 -4.09 4.88
C PHE A 87 -4.42 -4.87 5.07
N TYR A 88 -5.47 -4.53 4.34
CA TYR A 88 -6.67 -5.36 4.25
C TYR A 88 -6.34 -6.76 3.71
N ARG A 89 -5.38 -6.83 2.80
CA ARG A 89 -4.85 -8.07 2.20
C ARG A 89 -3.35 -8.24 2.49
N TRP A 90 -2.94 -7.99 3.72
CA TRP A 90 -1.53 -7.92 4.12
C TRP A 90 -0.68 -9.16 3.72
N ARG A 91 -1.28 -10.37 3.68
CA ARG A 91 -0.57 -11.59 3.24
C ARG A 91 -0.20 -11.52 1.77
N ASP A 92 -1.13 -11.07 0.92
CA ASP A 92 -0.85 -10.89 -0.52
C ASP A 92 0.27 -9.86 -0.73
N VAL A 93 0.27 -8.78 0.07
CA VAL A 93 1.34 -7.77 0.06
C VAL A 93 2.66 -8.36 0.51
N LEU A 94 2.68 -9.14 1.60
CA LEU A 94 3.89 -9.77 2.13
C LEU A 94 4.52 -10.74 1.10
N GLU A 95 3.72 -11.61 0.50
CA GLU A 95 4.19 -12.55 -0.52
C GLU A 95 4.77 -11.81 -1.73
N CYS A 96 4.09 -10.76 -2.18
CA CYS A 96 4.54 -9.95 -3.31
C CYS A 96 5.81 -9.17 -2.96
N ALA A 97 5.86 -8.52 -1.78
CA ALA A 97 7.01 -7.73 -1.34
C ALA A 97 8.29 -8.57 -1.19
N ARG A 98 8.18 -9.82 -0.73
CA ARG A 98 9.31 -10.75 -0.67
C ARG A 98 9.93 -11.01 -2.05
N VAL A 99 9.09 -11.24 -3.04
CA VAL A 99 9.56 -11.50 -4.42
C VAL A 99 10.14 -10.23 -5.03
N VAL A 100 9.44 -9.11 -4.94
CA VAL A 100 9.93 -7.81 -5.43
C VAL A 100 11.27 -7.44 -4.80
N HIS A 101 11.43 -7.66 -3.49
CA HIS A 101 12.69 -7.45 -2.77
C HIS A 101 13.80 -8.38 -3.28
N ALA A 102 13.50 -9.66 -3.55
CA ALA A 102 14.47 -10.62 -4.10
C ALA A 102 14.96 -10.25 -5.51
N HIS A 103 14.15 -9.52 -6.28
CA HIS A 103 14.53 -8.92 -7.57
C HIS A 103 15.34 -7.62 -7.43
N GLY A 104 15.67 -7.19 -6.21
CA GLY A 104 16.42 -5.96 -5.95
C GLY A 104 15.61 -4.67 -6.16
N LEU A 105 14.30 -4.79 -6.29
CA LEU A 105 13.36 -3.69 -6.48
C LEU A 105 12.84 -3.16 -5.15
N LYS A 106 12.38 -1.91 -5.14
CA LYS A 106 11.84 -1.23 -3.96
C LYS A 106 10.37 -1.56 -3.72
N ASN A 107 9.99 -1.68 -2.45
CA ASN A 107 8.61 -1.82 -2.01
C ASN A 107 8.16 -0.59 -1.23
N VAL A 108 7.06 0.01 -1.65
CA VAL A 108 6.44 1.17 -1.01
C VAL A 108 5.01 0.84 -0.61
N VAL A 109 4.61 1.27 0.58
CA VAL A 109 3.23 1.10 1.06
C VAL A 109 2.60 2.46 1.35
N VAL A 110 1.43 2.70 0.76
CA VAL A 110 0.55 3.84 1.08
C VAL A 110 -0.66 3.29 1.83
N THR A 111 -0.79 3.61 3.11
CA THR A 111 -1.71 2.94 4.03
C THR A 111 -2.36 3.90 5.02
N ASN A 112 -3.51 3.53 5.55
CA ASN A 112 -4.12 4.20 6.69
C ASN A 112 -3.48 3.79 8.05
N GLY A 113 -2.55 2.84 8.05
CA GLY A 113 -1.80 2.39 9.21
C GLY A 113 -2.57 1.49 10.19
N LEU A 114 -3.79 1.09 9.89
CA LEU A 114 -4.57 0.22 10.77
C LEU A 114 -4.22 -1.26 10.52
N ILE A 115 -3.16 -1.72 11.16
CA ILE A 115 -2.65 -3.10 11.09
C ILE A 115 -2.26 -3.58 12.49
N ALA A 116 -2.49 -4.87 12.76
CA ALA A 116 -2.02 -5.49 14.00
C ALA A 116 -0.47 -5.54 14.05
N PRO A 117 0.16 -5.23 15.20
CA PRO A 117 1.60 -5.12 15.32
C PRO A 117 2.38 -6.34 14.81
N GLU A 118 1.92 -7.54 15.11
CA GLU A 118 2.56 -8.79 14.70
C GLU A 118 2.59 -8.97 13.17
N LYS A 119 1.56 -8.48 12.47
CA LYS A 119 1.50 -8.51 11.00
C LYS A 119 2.42 -7.44 10.37
N LEU A 120 2.53 -6.29 11.02
CA LEU A 120 3.46 -5.24 10.60
C LEU A 120 4.90 -5.73 10.68
N GLU A 121 5.28 -6.39 11.80
CA GLU A 121 6.64 -6.92 11.99
C GLU A 121 7.05 -7.92 10.89
N GLU A 122 6.10 -8.69 10.35
CA GLU A 122 6.38 -9.58 9.21
C GLU A 122 6.65 -8.83 7.90
N LEU A 123 6.06 -7.64 7.73
CA LEU A 123 6.18 -6.80 6.53
C LEU A 123 7.43 -5.92 6.55
N LEU A 124 7.80 -5.37 7.71
CA LEU A 124 8.87 -4.39 7.86
C LEU A 124 10.19 -4.76 7.15
N PRO A 125 10.68 -6.03 7.18
CA PRO A 125 11.93 -6.39 6.51
C PRO A 125 11.92 -6.24 4.99
N PHE A 126 10.75 -6.12 4.38
CA PHE A 126 10.57 -6.11 2.92
C PHE A 126 10.06 -4.77 2.39
N ILE A 127 9.74 -3.79 3.24
CA ILE A 127 9.20 -2.50 2.84
C ILE A 127 10.26 -1.42 3.01
N ASP A 128 10.58 -0.71 1.94
CA ASP A 128 11.61 0.33 1.91
C ASP A 128 11.07 1.71 2.32
N ALA A 129 9.78 1.98 2.12
CA ALA A 129 9.17 3.25 2.52
C ALA A 129 7.67 3.14 2.76
N PHE A 130 7.20 3.93 3.72
CA PHE A 130 5.78 4.06 4.05
C PHE A 130 5.31 5.50 3.85
N ASN A 131 4.12 5.65 3.27
CA ASN A 131 3.28 6.81 3.50
C ASN A 131 2.10 6.37 4.37
N ILE A 132 2.03 6.84 5.61
CA ILE A 132 0.96 6.51 6.55
C ILE A 132 0.04 7.71 6.68
N ASP A 133 -1.19 7.54 6.21
CA ASP A 133 -2.21 8.57 6.15
C ASP A 133 -2.90 8.73 7.51
N LEU A 134 -2.40 9.66 8.31
CA LEU A 134 -2.97 10.04 9.60
C LEU A 134 -4.27 10.84 9.38
N LYS A 135 -5.44 10.23 9.62
CA LYS A 135 -6.76 10.80 9.33
C LYS A 135 -7.12 11.99 10.21
N GLY A 136 -6.52 12.10 11.39
CA GLY A 136 -6.72 13.18 12.34
C GLY A 136 -5.97 12.96 13.65
N PHE A 137 -6.07 13.93 14.56
CA PHE A 137 -5.36 13.91 15.85
C PHE A 137 -6.26 13.57 17.05
N SER A 138 -7.52 13.20 16.82
CA SER A 138 -8.47 12.79 17.87
C SER A 138 -9.10 11.46 17.53
N GLN A 139 -9.52 10.71 18.56
CA GLN A 139 -10.25 9.46 18.40
C GLN A 139 -11.61 9.67 17.72
N ASP A 140 -12.27 10.80 17.92
CA ASP A 140 -13.56 11.11 17.26
C ASP A 140 -13.50 11.02 15.74
N VAL A 141 -12.38 11.48 15.13
CA VAL A 141 -12.16 11.34 13.68
C VAL A 141 -12.03 9.87 13.29
N TYR A 142 -11.34 9.08 14.10
CA TYR A 142 -11.17 7.64 13.85
C TYR A 142 -12.45 6.86 14.07
N ASP A 143 -13.31 7.28 15.00
CA ASP A 143 -14.64 6.66 15.22
C ASP A 143 -15.52 6.83 13.97
N VAL A 144 -15.47 7.99 13.33
CA VAL A 144 -16.16 8.22 12.04
C VAL A 144 -15.57 7.37 10.92
N CYS A 145 -14.27 7.12 10.92
CA CYS A 145 -13.58 6.32 9.91
C CYS A 145 -13.65 4.80 10.18
N GLY A 146 -14.04 4.39 11.37
CA GLY A 146 -14.00 2.98 11.81
C GLY A 146 -12.59 2.48 12.12
N GLY A 147 -11.75 3.33 12.73
CA GLY A 147 -10.38 3.00 13.07
C GLY A 147 -10.02 3.33 14.53
N THR A 148 -8.73 3.21 14.86
CA THR A 148 -8.20 3.51 16.19
C THR A 148 -6.94 4.33 16.07
N LEU A 149 -6.94 5.55 16.61
CA LEU A 149 -5.81 6.50 16.56
C LEU A 149 -4.54 5.88 17.17
N GLU A 150 -4.64 5.24 18.33
CA GLU A 150 -3.49 4.67 19.03
C GLU A 150 -2.83 3.52 18.23
N GLN A 151 -3.61 2.72 17.52
CA GLN A 151 -3.04 1.68 16.65
C GLN A 151 -2.28 2.28 15.48
N VAL A 152 -2.80 3.34 14.85
CA VAL A 152 -2.12 4.03 13.76
C VAL A 152 -0.84 4.72 14.25
N LYS A 153 -0.85 5.38 15.41
CA LYS A 153 0.37 5.92 16.05
C LYS A 153 1.42 4.83 16.30
N THR A 154 0.99 3.68 16.81
CA THR A 154 1.88 2.54 17.05
C THR A 154 2.53 2.09 15.73
N THR A 155 1.75 2.01 14.65
CA THR A 155 2.27 1.68 13.31
C THR A 155 3.29 2.70 12.84
N ILE A 156 3.03 4.00 12.99
CA ILE A 156 3.97 5.08 12.62
C ILE A 156 5.30 4.94 13.38
N VAL A 157 5.24 4.74 14.70
CA VAL A 157 6.44 4.61 15.54
C VAL A 157 7.25 3.39 15.12
N ARG A 158 6.62 2.24 14.90
CA ARG A 158 7.30 1.00 14.49
C ARG A 158 7.90 1.08 13.09
N ALA A 159 7.17 1.63 12.13
CA ALA A 159 7.67 1.84 10.77
C ALA A 159 8.90 2.78 10.76
N ASN A 160 8.88 3.85 11.55
CA ASN A 160 10.02 4.76 11.68
C ASN A 160 11.25 4.11 12.35
N ALA A 161 11.06 3.18 13.28
CA ALA A 161 12.15 2.51 13.96
C ALA A 161 12.86 1.43 13.13
N SER A 162 12.23 0.98 12.03
CA SER A 162 12.75 -0.06 11.12
C SER A 162 13.52 0.53 9.91
N SER A 163 13.54 1.85 9.77
CA SER A 163 14.13 2.59 8.64
C SER A 163 15.61 2.84 8.81
#